data_a4ba59325db1082839f74b4853995797
#
_entry.id   a4ba59325db1082839f74b4853995797
#
_cell.length_a   1.000
_cell.length_b   1.000
_cell.length_c   1.000
_cell.angle_alpha   90.00
_cell.angle_beta   90.00
_cell.angle_gamma   90.00
#
_symmetry.space_group_name_H-M   'P 1'
#
loop_
_entity.id
_entity.type
_entity.pdbx_description
1 polymer ?
#
loop_
_entity_poly.entity_id
_entity_poly.type
_entity_poly.pdbx_seq_one_letter_code
_entity_poly.pdbx_strand_id
1 'polypeptide(L)'
;MKVLLLQQPKSFSNYPKWIEEIQERFDCLEVMVFTSNDRAAHHSWPSSVIKEIEVSDYSSDSATAKFFDIVRKFKPDRIVSSSEEDVLRVAEARSLFGIPGLQHELALSCRDKVTMKQSALDAGLKIIPYTTCQGFGDIISAFDRWETVVLKPRWGAGSAGITILHSKDDLPALATKPEFIRNVHSNQYYLEEYCSGSVYHVDVVYINSGSILISPSRYLVPPLDFEKQNTGSVMLDENGADYSELLRLTKQLIASFNDQTIPNVMHIEFYKNETGDFVFGEMAARRGGGLIKQELAAAYGIDQSKANFLLELGLVDADANITRSS
;
A
#
# COMPACT_ATOMS: atom_id res chain seq x y z
N MET A 1 1.02 19.90 -19.66
CA MET A 1 1.39 18.70 -18.93
C MET A 1 0.51 17.53 -19.35
N LYS A 2 1.10 16.38 -19.64
CA LYS A 2 0.40 15.14 -20.00
C LYS A 2 0.37 14.21 -18.78
N VAL A 3 -0.83 13.74 -18.42
CA VAL A 3 -1.04 12.87 -17.25
C VAL A 3 -1.73 11.59 -17.70
N LEU A 4 -1.19 10.44 -17.28
CA LEU A 4 -1.89 9.16 -17.37
C LEU A 4 -2.42 8.80 -15.98
N LEU A 5 -3.74 8.78 -15.86
CA LEU A 5 -4.44 8.47 -14.61
C LEU A 5 -4.93 7.03 -14.65
N LEU A 6 -4.53 6.22 -13.66
CA LEU A 6 -5.06 4.88 -13.47
C LEU A 6 -6.18 4.92 -12.43
N GLN A 7 -7.37 4.50 -12.85
CA GLN A 7 -8.52 4.38 -11.97
C GLN A 7 -8.97 2.93 -11.89
N GLN A 8 -8.54 2.27 -10.84
CA GLN A 8 -8.97 0.91 -10.51
C GLN A 8 -10.50 0.91 -10.25
N PRO A 9 -11.27 -0.09 -10.73
CA PRO A 9 -12.74 -0.11 -10.66
C PRO A 9 -13.34 0.13 -9.27
N LYS A 10 -12.68 -0.39 -8.25
CA LYS A 10 -13.11 -0.26 -6.83
C LYS A 10 -12.55 0.98 -6.13
N SER A 11 -11.85 1.86 -6.86
CA SER A 11 -11.30 3.09 -6.27
C SER A 11 -12.38 4.15 -6.11
N PHE A 12 -12.52 4.67 -4.88
CA PHE A 12 -13.45 5.75 -4.54
C PHE A 12 -12.77 7.13 -4.55
N SER A 13 -11.82 7.36 -5.45
CA SER A 13 -11.12 8.64 -5.58
C SER A 13 -11.96 9.64 -6.36
N ASN A 14 -12.00 10.89 -5.91
CA ASN A 14 -12.76 11.97 -6.53
C ASN A 14 -11.94 12.71 -7.61
N TYR A 15 -11.33 11.95 -8.51
CA TYR A 15 -10.45 12.48 -9.55
C TYR A 15 -11.10 13.56 -10.44
N PRO A 16 -12.38 13.43 -10.88
CA PRO A 16 -12.97 14.47 -11.72
C PRO A 16 -12.93 15.84 -11.06
N LYS A 17 -13.35 15.92 -9.80
CA LYS A 17 -13.32 17.17 -9.02
C LYS A 17 -11.90 17.70 -8.82
N TRP A 18 -10.94 16.83 -8.50
CA TRP A 18 -9.55 17.26 -8.30
C TRP A 18 -8.87 17.73 -9.58
N ILE A 19 -9.19 17.11 -10.72
CA ILE A 19 -8.72 17.55 -12.03
C ILE A 19 -9.31 18.94 -12.36
N GLU A 20 -10.61 19.15 -12.10
CA GLU A 20 -11.27 20.45 -12.29
C GLU A 20 -10.63 21.56 -11.44
N GLU A 21 -10.32 21.27 -10.17
CA GLU A 21 -9.67 22.22 -9.26
C GLU A 21 -8.26 22.62 -9.68
N ILE A 22 -7.53 21.75 -10.38
CA ILE A 22 -6.13 22.01 -10.74
C ILE A 22 -5.93 22.42 -12.21
N GLN A 23 -6.91 22.19 -13.08
CA GLN A 23 -6.72 22.41 -14.52
C GLN A 23 -6.28 23.84 -14.88
N GLU A 24 -6.71 24.84 -14.11
CA GLU A 24 -6.33 26.23 -14.28
C GLU A 24 -4.87 26.54 -13.86
N ARG A 25 -4.21 25.61 -13.16
CA ARG A 25 -2.79 25.75 -12.76
C ARG A 25 -1.83 25.43 -13.91
N PHE A 26 -2.34 24.98 -15.05
CA PHE A 26 -1.54 24.59 -16.21
C PHE A 26 -2.04 25.27 -17.48
N ASP A 27 -1.13 25.80 -18.28
CA ASP A 27 -1.47 26.39 -19.59
C ASP A 27 -2.15 25.37 -20.51
N CYS A 28 -1.72 24.11 -20.40
CA CYS A 28 -2.31 22.98 -21.12
C CYS A 28 -2.21 21.72 -20.24
N LEU A 29 -3.33 21.19 -19.81
CA LEU A 29 -3.45 19.91 -19.10
C LEU A 29 -4.18 18.90 -19.98
N GLU A 30 -3.49 17.82 -20.34
CA GLU A 30 -4.06 16.69 -21.07
C GLU A 30 -4.06 15.46 -20.17
N VAL A 31 -5.23 14.94 -19.81
CA VAL A 31 -5.36 13.74 -18.98
C VAL A 31 -5.91 12.60 -19.81
N MET A 32 -5.25 11.46 -19.75
CA MET A 32 -5.75 10.20 -20.29
C MET A 32 -6.07 9.26 -19.12
N VAL A 33 -7.27 8.68 -19.09
CA VAL A 33 -7.71 7.79 -18.03
C VAL A 33 -7.64 6.34 -18.50
N PHE A 34 -7.00 5.49 -17.72
CA PHE A 34 -6.98 4.05 -17.91
C PHE A 34 -7.82 3.39 -16.81
N THR A 35 -8.87 2.67 -17.18
CA THR A 35 -9.85 2.11 -16.25
C THR A 35 -10.43 0.78 -16.77
N SER A 36 -11.38 0.21 -16.03
CA SER A 36 -12.14 -0.96 -16.46
C SER A 36 -13.59 -0.58 -16.78
N ASN A 37 -14.21 -1.32 -17.69
CA ASN A 37 -15.63 -1.22 -17.96
C ASN A 37 -16.54 -1.75 -16.84
N ASP A 38 -15.97 -2.45 -15.85
CA ASP A 38 -16.71 -2.98 -14.68
C ASP A 38 -16.94 -1.91 -13.59
N ARG A 39 -16.46 -0.67 -13.77
CA ARG A 39 -16.61 0.34 -12.74
C ARG A 39 -18.09 0.67 -12.49
N ALA A 40 -18.47 0.74 -11.22
CA ALA A 40 -19.85 0.95 -10.79
C ALA A 40 -20.38 2.39 -11.01
N ALA A 41 -19.54 3.36 -11.40
CA ALA A 41 -19.92 4.76 -11.55
C ALA A 41 -19.36 5.36 -12.85
N HIS A 42 -20.23 5.87 -13.69
CA HIS A 42 -19.84 6.75 -14.79
C HIS A 42 -19.50 8.13 -14.21
N HIS A 43 -18.26 8.58 -14.41
CA HIS A 43 -17.87 9.93 -14.06
C HIS A 43 -18.10 10.86 -15.26
N SER A 44 -18.60 12.08 -14.98
CA SER A 44 -18.49 13.18 -15.93
C SER A 44 -17.08 13.75 -15.77
N TRP A 45 -16.24 13.55 -16.77
CA TRP A 45 -14.87 14.06 -16.75
C TRP A 45 -14.78 15.52 -17.17
N PRO A 46 -13.88 16.34 -16.60
CA PRO A 46 -13.56 17.67 -17.08
C PRO A 46 -13.01 17.67 -18.53
N SER A 47 -13.06 18.81 -19.19
CA SER A 47 -12.61 18.96 -20.59
C SER A 47 -11.12 18.65 -20.81
N SER A 48 -10.30 18.73 -19.77
CA SER A 48 -8.89 18.32 -19.78
C SER A 48 -8.68 16.81 -19.90
N VAL A 49 -9.72 16.00 -19.68
CA VAL A 49 -9.67 14.56 -19.93
C VAL A 49 -9.95 14.29 -21.41
N ILE A 50 -8.90 14.10 -22.17
CA ILE A 50 -8.94 13.96 -23.63
C ILE A 50 -9.37 12.57 -24.08
N LYS A 51 -9.20 11.54 -23.23
CA LYS A 51 -9.53 10.16 -23.57
C LYS A 51 -9.68 9.29 -22.32
N GLU A 52 -10.71 8.45 -22.32
CA GLU A 52 -10.86 7.33 -21.39
C GLU A 52 -10.62 6.01 -22.13
N ILE A 53 -9.80 5.14 -21.56
CA ILE A 53 -9.44 3.84 -22.13
C ILE A 53 -9.90 2.76 -21.17
N GLU A 54 -10.92 2.03 -21.58
CA GLU A 54 -11.49 0.93 -20.83
C GLU A 54 -10.88 -0.41 -21.23
N VAL A 55 -10.72 -1.29 -20.26
CA VAL A 55 -10.32 -2.69 -20.45
C VAL A 55 -11.33 -3.60 -19.74
N SER A 56 -11.53 -4.80 -20.27
CA SER A 56 -12.51 -5.75 -19.73
C SER A 56 -12.05 -6.45 -18.47
N ASP A 57 -10.74 -6.67 -18.34
CA ASP A 57 -10.10 -7.27 -17.16
C ASP A 57 -8.88 -6.43 -16.79
N TYR A 58 -9.07 -5.60 -15.75
CA TYR A 58 -8.10 -4.59 -15.33
C TYR A 58 -6.78 -5.20 -14.81
N SER A 59 -6.86 -6.38 -14.22
CA SER A 59 -5.73 -7.05 -13.57
C SER A 59 -4.99 -8.03 -14.50
N SER A 60 -5.44 -8.17 -15.75
CA SER A 60 -4.84 -9.11 -16.71
C SER A 60 -3.50 -8.63 -17.27
N ASP A 61 -2.69 -9.59 -17.73
CA ASP A 61 -1.46 -9.30 -18.47
C ASP A 61 -1.72 -8.49 -19.74
N SER A 62 -2.87 -8.73 -20.39
CA SER A 62 -3.31 -7.97 -21.58
C SER A 62 -3.57 -6.51 -21.25
N ALA A 63 -4.22 -6.20 -20.12
CA ALA A 63 -4.42 -4.84 -19.65
C ALA A 63 -3.08 -4.17 -19.30
N THR A 64 -2.19 -4.89 -18.67
CA THR A 64 -0.83 -4.42 -18.34
C THR A 64 -0.04 -4.10 -19.62
N ALA A 65 -0.05 -5.00 -20.62
CA ALA A 65 0.60 -4.74 -21.91
C ALA A 65 0.00 -3.52 -22.63
N LYS A 66 -1.33 -3.35 -22.57
CA LYS A 66 -2.03 -2.18 -23.13
C LYS A 66 -1.63 -0.90 -22.41
N PHE A 67 -1.51 -0.94 -21.08
CA PHE A 67 -1.03 0.19 -20.29
C PHE A 67 0.38 0.63 -20.73
N PHE A 68 1.33 -0.28 -20.85
CA PHE A 68 2.70 0.04 -21.33
C PHE A 68 2.71 0.60 -22.77
N ASP A 69 1.88 0.09 -23.67
CA ASP A 69 1.77 0.64 -25.03
C ASP A 69 1.21 2.07 -25.02
N ILE A 70 0.26 2.38 -24.11
CA ILE A 70 -0.25 3.73 -23.91
C ILE A 70 0.87 4.64 -23.40
N VAL A 71 1.61 4.25 -22.36
CA VAL A 71 2.74 5.04 -21.84
C VAL A 71 3.73 5.36 -22.95
N ARG A 72 4.11 4.36 -23.75
CA ARG A 72 5.03 4.50 -24.88
C ARG A 72 4.53 5.51 -25.92
N LYS A 73 3.23 5.49 -26.27
CA LYS A 73 2.62 6.33 -27.32
C LYS A 73 2.26 7.72 -26.83
N PHE A 74 1.65 7.82 -25.66
CA PHE A 74 1.17 9.09 -25.10
C PHE A 74 2.32 9.92 -24.49
N LYS A 75 3.37 9.25 -23.99
CA LYS A 75 4.53 9.85 -23.32
C LYS A 75 4.09 10.83 -22.22
N PRO A 76 3.43 10.33 -21.16
CA PRO A 76 2.97 11.18 -20.07
C PRO A 76 4.15 11.77 -19.29
N ASP A 77 4.00 13.02 -18.85
CA ASP A 77 4.94 13.67 -17.92
C ASP A 77 4.79 13.10 -16.50
N ARG A 78 3.59 12.62 -16.16
CA ARG A 78 3.22 12.04 -14.86
C ARG A 78 2.27 10.86 -15.04
N ILE A 79 2.40 9.88 -14.14
CA ILE A 79 1.44 8.78 -14.02
C ILE A 79 0.87 8.86 -12.60
N VAL A 80 -0.44 8.82 -12.46
CA VAL A 80 -1.14 8.91 -11.17
C VAL A 80 -1.89 7.62 -10.90
N SER A 81 -1.67 7.06 -9.72
CA SER A 81 -2.41 5.90 -9.21
C SER A 81 -2.55 5.97 -7.69
N SER A 82 -3.61 5.39 -7.15
CA SER A 82 -3.83 5.23 -5.70
C SER A 82 -4.15 3.79 -5.29
N SER A 83 -4.05 2.87 -6.23
CA SER A 83 -4.39 1.46 -6.01
C SER A 83 -3.17 0.62 -5.67
N GLU A 84 -3.34 -0.29 -4.71
CA GLU A 84 -2.34 -1.31 -4.37
C GLU A 84 -1.94 -2.18 -5.57
N GLU A 85 -2.90 -2.49 -6.44
CA GLU A 85 -2.68 -3.30 -7.64
C GLU A 85 -1.80 -2.61 -8.68
N ASP A 86 -1.84 -1.27 -8.71
CA ASP A 86 -1.13 -0.46 -9.71
C ASP A 86 0.30 -0.09 -9.31
N VAL A 87 0.66 -0.22 -8.03
CA VAL A 87 1.94 0.27 -7.50
C VAL A 87 3.12 -0.24 -8.33
N LEU A 88 3.19 -1.55 -8.59
CA LEU A 88 4.32 -2.12 -9.35
C LEU A 88 4.28 -1.74 -10.81
N ARG A 89 3.17 -1.94 -11.52
CA ARG A 89 3.14 -1.65 -12.98
C ARG A 89 3.36 -0.17 -13.29
N VAL A 90 2.93 0.73 -12.39
CA VAL A 90 3.20 2.16 -12.54
C VAL A 90 4.68 2.46 -12.28
N ALA A 91 5.26 1.89 -11.23
CA ALA A 91 6.67 2.07 -10.92
C ALA A 91 7.60 1.48 -12.00
N GLU A 92 7.25 0.33 -12.55
CA GLU A 92 7.96 -0.26 -13.70
C GLU A 92 7.92 0.65 -14.92
N ALA A 93 6.74 1.21 -15.24
CA ALA A 93 6.61 2.15 -16.35
C ALA A 93 7.43 3.43 -16.10
N ARG A 94 7.42 3.95 -14.88
CA ARG A 94 8.24 5.11 -14.50
C ARG A 94 9.72 4.83 -14.68
N SER A 95 10.20 3.70 -14.19
CA SER A 95 11.61 3.29 -14.34
C SER A 95 12.01 3.07 -15.79
N LEU A 96 11.14 2.43 -16.59
CA LEU A 96 11.42 2.11 -17.99
C LEU A 96 11.42 3.36 -18.90
N PHE A 97 10.53 4.32 -18.64
CA PHE A 97 10.35 5.49 -19.51
C PHE A 97 10.92 6.79 -18.91
N GLY A 98 11.59 6.74 -17.76
CA GLY A 98 12.19 7.92 -17.11
C GLY A 98 11.15 8.91 -16.58
N ILE A 99 9.99 8.43 -16.12
CA ILE A 99 8.93 9.27 -15.59
C ILE A 99 9.12 9.46 -14.09
N PRO A 100 9.02 10.69 -13.55
CA PRO A 100 9.16 10.93 -12.11
C PRO A 100 8.10 10.23 -11.26
N GLY A 101 8.46 9.92 -10.02
CA GLY A 101 7.62 9.28 -9.00
C GLY A 101 8.28 8.02 -8.43
N LEU A 102 7.54 7.25 -7.65
CA LEU A 102 8.01 6.02 -7.02
C LEU A 102 8.58 5.05 -8.09
N GLN A 103 9.86 4.66 -7.94
CA GLN A 103 10.56 3.77 -8.85
C GLN A 103 10.43 2.30 -8.45
N HIS A 104 10.76 1.39 -9.36
CA HIS A 104 10.49 -0.05 -9.24
C HIS A 104 11.07 -0.68 -7.97
N GLU A 105 12.33 -0.41 -7.62
CA GLU A 105 12.98 -1.06 -6.49
C GLU A 105 12.29 -0.78 -5.16
N LEU A 106 11.95 0.48 -4.88
CA LEU A 106 11.24 0.85 -3.67
C LEU A 106 9.76 0.42 -3.71
N ALA A 107 9.13 0.45 -4.90
CA ALA A 107 7.78 -0.08 -5.07
C ALA A 107 7.72 -1.59 -4.77
N LEU A 108 8.76 -2.34 -5.16
CA LEU A 108 8.88 -3.76 -4.86
C LEU A 108 8.95 -4.01 -3.35
N SER A 109 9.73 -3.19 -2.62
CA SER A 109 9.81 -3.24 -1.16
C SER A 109 8.47 -2.92 -0.47
N CYS A 110 7.57 -2.20 -1.14
CA CYS A 110 6.22 -1.92 -0.62
C CYS A 110 5.16 -2.96 -1.05
N ARG A 111 5.48 -3.93 -1.91
CA ARG A 111 4.52 -4.88 -2.47
C ARG A 111 4.87 -6.34 -2.24
N ASP A 112 6.13 -6.73 -2.39
CA ASP A 112 6.58 -8.09 -2.12
C ASP A 112 6.95 -8.23 -0.64
N LYS A 113 6.14 -8.94 0.11
CA LYS A 113 6.30 -9.08 1.56
C LYS A 113 7.65 -9.67 2.01
N VAL A 114 8.29 -10.48 1.17
CA VAL A 114 9.65 -11.00 1.45
C VAL A 114 10.71 -9.91 1.29
N THR A 115 10.66 -9.17 0.17
CA THR A 115 11.54 -8.02 -0.06
C THR A 115 11.30 -6.90 0.96
N MET A 116 10.05 -6.66 1.30
CA MET A 116 9.61 -5.70 2.32
C MET A 116 10.23 -5.98 3.69
N LYS A 117 10.21 -7.24 4.14
CA LYS A 117 10.82 -7.64 5.41
C LYS A 117 12.34 -7.51 5.39
N GLN A 118 12.98 -7.83 4.26
CA GLN A 118 14.41 -7.60 4.11
C GLN A 118 14.74 -6.10 4.21
N SER A 119 13.98 -5.23 3.54
CA SER A 119 14.16 -3.78 3.63
C SER A 119 13.98 -3.25 5.06
N ALA A 120 13.03 -3.79 5.83
CA ALA A 120 12.85 -3.43 7.23
C ALA A 120 14.02 -3.91 8.11
N LEU A 121 14.57 -5.10 7.85
CA LEU A 121 15.79 -5.60 8.53
C LEU A 121 17.00 -4.72 8.21
N ASP A 122 17.20 -4.35 6.95
CA ASP A 122 18.29 -3.50 6.50
C ASP A 122 18.19 -2.08 7.12
N ALA A 123 16.96 -1.64 7.37
CA ALA A 123 16.68 -0.43 8.14
C ALA A 123 16.93 -0.59 9.67
N GLY A 124 17.27 -1.78 10.15
CA GLY A 124 17.51 -2.07 11.57
C GLY A 124 16.25 -2.21 12.42
N LEU A 125 15.10 -2.50 11.82
CA LEU A 125 13.85 -2.76 12.54
C LEU A 125 13.79 -4.23 12.98
N LYS A 126 13.15 -4.48 14.11
CA LYS A 126 12.71 -5.84 14.45
C LYS A 126 11.57 -6.24 13.53
N ILE A 127 11.57 -7.47 13.06
CA ILE A 127 10.52 -8.02 12.19
C ILE A 127 9.92 -9.29 12.82
N ILE A 128 8.72 -9.67 12.36
CA ILE A 128 8.19 -11.00 12.64
C ILE A 128 9.05 -12.03 11.87
N PRO A 129 9.59 -13.07 12.56
CA PRO A 129 10.38 -14.11 11.92
C PRO A 129 9.63 -14.75 10.73
N TYR A 130 10.34 -14.95 9.62
CA TYR A 130 9.73 -15.47 8.40
C TYR A 130 10.64 -16.44 7.66
N THR A 131 10.06 -17.18 6.71
CA THR A 131 10.79 -18.00 5.74
C THR A 131 10.00 -18.11 4.43
N THR A 132 10.66 -18.40 3.34
CA THR A 132 9.99 -18.67 2.05
C THR A 132 9.21 -19.99 2.11
N CYS A 133 8.19 -20.13 1.26
CA CYS A 133 7.39 -21.34 1.14
C CYS A 133 7.33 -21.79 -0.31
N GLN A 134 7.90 -22.97 -0.60
CA GLN A 134 7.92 -23.61 -1.91
C GLN A 134 7.22 -24.98 -1.90
N GLY A 135 6.66 -25.37 -0.75
CA GLY A 135 5.95 -26.63 -0.63
C GLY A 135 5.58 -26.98 0.82
N PHE A 136 4.92 -28.11 0.98
CA PHE A 136 4.53 -28.61 2.31
C PHE A 136 5.73 -28.88 3.23
N GLY A 137 6.88 -29.25 2.66
CA GLY A 137 8.11 -29.49 3.44
C GLY A 137 8.55 -28.25 4.22
N ASP A 138 8.42 -27.05 3.62
CA ASP A 138 8.75 -25.80 4.28
C ASP A 138 7.79 -25.50 5.44
N ILE A 139 6.49 -25.79 5.25
CA ILE A 139 5.47 -25.60 6.29
C ILE A 139 5.73 -26.56 7.45
N ILE A 140 6.04 -27.84 7.17
CA ILE A 140 6.37 -28.83 8.19
C ILE A 140 7.61 -28.39 9.00
N SER A 141 8.65 -27.90 8.30
CA SER A 141 9.87 -27.41 8.94
C SER A 141 9.65 -26.11 9.73
N ALA A 142 8.67 -25.29 9.36
CA ALA A 142 8.31 -24.10 10.12
C ALA A 142 7.75 -24.46 11.52
N PHE A 143 6.99 -25.54 11.64
CA PHE A 143 6.51 -26.05 12.93
C PHE A 143 7.60 -26.60 13.87
N ASP A 144 8.79 -26.83 13.35
CA ASP A 144 9.95 -27.19 14.21
C ASP A 144 10.56 -25.95 14.89
N ARG A 145 10.15 -24.75 14.47
CA ARG A 145 10.62 -23.45 14.97
C ARG A 145 9.53 -22.64 15.65
N TRP A 146 8.30 -22.73 15.19
CA TRP A 146 7.16 -21.90 15.62
C TRP A 146 5.96 -22.78 16.00
N GLU A 147 5.30 -22.45 17.11
CA GLU A 147 4.11 -23.17 17.57
C GLU A 147 2.93 -22.97 16.64
N THR A 148 2.73 -21.74 16.14
CA THR A 148 1.68 -21.37 15.19
C THR A 148 2.34 -20.70 13.97
N VAL A 149 1.97 -21.18 12.80
CA VAL A 149 2.53 -20.74 11.50
C VAL A 149 1.48 -19.96 10.73
N VAL A 150 1.84 -18.82 10.18
CA VAL A 150 0.98 -18.03 9.29
C VAL A 150 1.47 -18.15 7.86
N LEU A 151 0.66 -18.74 7.01
CA LEU A 151 0.89 -18.80 5.57
C LEU A 151 0.27 -17.57 4.91
N LYS A 152 1.07 -16.80 4.19
CA LYS A 152 0.63 -15.56 3.53
C LYS A 152 1.02 -15.53 2.05
N PRO A 153 0.14 -15.03 1.16
CA PRO A 153 0.55 -14.66 -0.20
C PRO A 153 1.56 -13.51 -0.16
N ARG A 154 2.62 -13.58 -0.96
CA ARG A 154 3.65 -12.53 -1.05
C ARG A 154 3.08 -11.20 -1.56
N TRP A 155 2.16 -11.28 -2.51
CA TRP A 155 1.59 -10.14 -3.25
C TRP A 155 0.18 -9.76 -2.80
N GLY A 156 -0.33 -10.38 -1.73
CA GLY A 156 -1.67 -10.15 -1.20
C GLY A 156 -1.84 -8.77 -0.56
N ALA A 157 -3.08 -8.35 -0.43
CA ALA A 157 -3.49 -7.15 0.30
C ALA A 157 -4.80 -7.40 1.06
N GLY A 158 -5.07 -6.63 2.13
CA GLY A 158 -6.33 -6.69 2.87
C GLY A 158 -6.62 -8.05 3.51
N SER A 159 -5.60 -8.70 4.05
CA SER A 159 -5.68 -10.02 4.69
C SER A 159 -6.15 -11.17 3.80
N ALA A 160 -6.34 -10.95 2.49
CA ALA A 160 -6.81 -11.98 1.57
C ALA A 160 -5.81 -13.13 1.43
N GLY A 161 -6.31 -14.37 1.52
CA GLY A 161 -5.52 -15.58 1.34
C GLY A 161 -4.61 -15.95 2.50
N ILE A 162 -4.67 -15.26 3.64
CA ILE A 162 -3.93 -15.63 4.85
C ILE A 162 -4.56 -16.89 5.46
N THR A 163 -3.71 -17.82 5.88
CA THR A 163 -4.12 -19.03 6.60
C THR A 163 -3.27 -19.19 7.85
N ILE A 164 -3.91 -19.27 9.02
CA ILE A 164 -3.24 -19.58 10.28
C ILE A 164 -3.29 -21.10 10.45
N LEU A 165 -2.15 -21.70 10.74
CA LEU A 165 -1.95 -23.13 10.95
C LEU A 165 -1.49 -23.34 12.39
N HIS A 166 -2.28 -24.05 13.16
CA HIS A 166 -2.01 -24.30 14.58
C HIS A 166 -1.24 -25.59 14.81
N SER A 167 -1.29 -26.53 13.86
CA SER A 167 -0.56 -27.79 13.92
C SER A 167 -0.35 -28.39 12.53
N LYS A 168 0.47 -29.46 12.47
CA LYS A 168 0.63 -30.24 11.23
C LYS A 168 -0.67 -30.94 10.80
N ASP A 169 -1.65 -31.08 11.68
CA ASP A 169 -2.97 -31.66 11.39
C ASP A 169 -3.85 -30.73 10.49
N ASP A 170 -3.49 -29.46 10.37
CA ASP A 170 -4.16 -28.52 9.46
C ASP A 170 -3.76 -28.71 7.98
N LEU A 171 -2.65 -29.40 7.73
CA LEU A 171 -2.09 -29.54 6.37
C LEU A 171 -2.98 -30.32 5.41
N PRO A 172 -3.70 -31.40 5.80
CA PRO A 172 -4.64 -32.09 4.90
C PRO A 172 -5.73 -31.15 4.37
N ALA A 173 -6.28 -30.26 5.21
CA ALA A 173 -7.27 -29.28 4.79
C ALA A 173 -6.67 -28.22 3.82
N LEU A 174 -5.45 -27.77 4.08
CA LEU A 174 -4.73 -26.88 3.17
C LEU A 174 -4.48 -27.54 1.81
N ALA A 175 -4.14 -28.84 1.79
CA ALA A 175 -3.90 -29.59 0.59
C ALA A 175 -5.13 -29.75 -0.32
N THR A 176 -6.34 -29.48 0.17
CA THR A 176 -7.56 -29.50 -0.63
C THR A 176 -7.89 -28.14 -1.28
N LYS A 177 -7.13 -27.09 -1.00
CA LYS A 177 -7.36 -25.75 -1.58
C LYS A 177 -6.69 -25.65 -2.97
N PRO A 178 -7.45 -25.56 -4.07
CA PRO A 178 -6.88 -25.58 -5.43
C PRO A 178 -5.93 -24.41 -5.70
N GLU A 179 -6.23 -23.22 -5.18
CA GLU A 179 -5.37 -22.04 -5.33
C GLU A 179 -4.04 -22.21 -4.62
N PHE A 180 -4.00 -22.85 -3.44
CA PHE A 180 -2.75 -23.16 -2.76
C PHE A 180 -1.90 -24.15 -3.57
N ILE A 181 -2.49 -25.28 -3.97
CA ILE A 181 -1.77 -26.31 -4.76
C ILE A 181 -1.20 -25.73 -6.06
N ARG A 182 -1.97 -24.88 -6.74
CA ARG A 182 -1.52 -24.23 -7.99
C ARG A 182 -0.29 -23.34 -7.77
N ASN A 183 -0.22 -22.65 -6.65
CA ASN A 183 0.72 -21.56 -6.45
C ASN A 183 1.86 -21.88 -5.47
N VAL A 184 1.79 -22.98 -4.68
CA VAL A 184 2.77 -23.27 -3.63
C VAL A 184 4.20 -23.45 -4.17
N HIS A 185 4.33 -24.05 -5.36
CA HIS A 185 5.65 -24.29 -5.99
C HIS A 185 6.16 -23.10 -6.83
N SER A 186 5.40 -22.03 -6.95
CA SER A 186 5.75 -20.85 -7.75
C SER A 186 6.24 -19.66 -6.92
N ASN A 187 6.68 -19.90 -5.68
CA ASN A 187 7.19 -18.87 -4.76
C ASN A 187 6.18 -17.73 -4.50
N GLN A 188 4.89 -18.06 -4.53
CA GLN A 188 3.79 -17.09 -4.29
C GLN A 188 3.44 -16.94 -2.81
N TYR A 189 4.00 -17.78 -1.96
CA TYR A 189 3.75 -17.79 -0.52
C TYR A 189 5.04 -17.61 0.29
N TYR A 190 4.87 -17.17 1.53
CA TYR A 190 5.88 -17.19 2.56
C TYR A 190 5.22 -17.53 3.91
N LEU A 191 6.02 -17.91 4.87
CA LEU A 191 5.59 -18.31 6.21
C LEU A 191 6.10 -17.30 7.24
N GLU A 192 5.29 -16.99 8.23
CA GLU A 192 5.66 -16.20 9.40
C GLU A 192 5.32 -16.94 10.69
N GLU A 193 6.04 -16.59 11.73
CA GLU A 193 5.62 -16.88 13.09
C GLU A 193 4.33 -16.09 13.41
N TYR A 194 3.39 -16.71 14.10
CA TYR A 194 2.20 -15.99 14.56
C TYR A 194 2.59 -15.01 15.66
N CYS A 195 2.36 -13.74 15.45
CA CYS A 195 2.57 -12.69 16.43
C CYS A 195 1.24 -12.37 17.13
N SER A 196 1.10 -12.82 18.40
CA SER A 196 -0.03 -12.48 19.25
C SER A 196 0.19 -11.08 19.83
N GLY A 197 -0.63 -10.13 19.52
CA GLY A 197 -0.43 -8.80 20.09
C GLY A 197 -1.33 -7.75 19.50
N SER A 198 -1.23 -6.55 20.04
CA SER A 198 -1.96 -5.41 19.50
C SER A 198 -1.34 -4.96 18.18
N VAL A 199 -2.19 -4.66 17.18
CA VAL A 199 -1.74 -4.17 15.90
C VAL A 199 -1.90 -2.65 15.85
N TYR A 200 -0.86 -2.00 15.39
CA TYR A 200 -0.78 -0.55 15.22
C TYR A 200 -0.57 -0.24 13.75
N HIS A 201 -1.04 0.91 13.33
CA HIS A 201 -0.70 1.43 12.01
C HIS A 201 -0.13 2.84 12.12
N VAL A 202 0.72 3.18 11.18
CA VAL A 202 1.28 4.51 11.04
C VAL A 202 1.03 4.97 9.62
N ASP A 203 0.25 6.04 9.50
CA ASP A 203 -0.03 6.64 8.21
C ASP A 203 0.90 7.83 7.98
N VAL A 204 1.51 7.84 6.80
CA VAL A 204 2.49 8.84 6.40
C VAL A 204 1.96 9.61 5.20
N VAL A 205 2.10 10.94 5.25
CA VAL A 205 1.83 11.82 4.11
C VAL A 205 2.99 12.80 3.97
N TYR A 206 3.63 12.78 2.81
CA TYR A 206 4.59 13.80 2.43
C TYR A 206 3.83 15.06 2.05
N ILE A 207 4.16 16.20 2.67
CA ILE A 207 3.49 17.47 2.42
C ILE A 207 4.35 18.35 1.51
N ASN A 208 5.64 18.41 1.80
CA ASN A 208 6.63 19.10 0.96
C ASN A 208 8.04 18.60 1.30
N SER A 209 9.07 19.12 0.64
CA SER A 209 10.47 18.71 0.78
C SER A 209 11.06 18.81 2.20
N GLY A 210 10.36 19.37 3.17
CA GLY A 210 10.80 19.47 4.57
C GLY A 210 9.76 19.04 5.58
N SER A 211 8.57 18.66 5.13
CA SER A 211 7.43 18.40 6.00
C SER A 211 6.78 17.06 5.70
N ILE A 212 6.68 16.23 6.73
CA ILE A 212 6.06 14.91 6.66
C ILE A 212 5.12 14.74 7.85
N LEU A 213 3.87 14.37 7.58
CA LEU A 213 2.95 13.90 8.60
C LEU A 213 3.23 12.42 8.88
N ILE A 214 3.39 12.06 10.14
CA ILE A 214 3.46 10.69 10.62
C ILE A 214 2.42 10.55 11.73
N SER A 215 1.40 9.72 11.51
CA SER A 215 0.25 9.57 12.41
C SER A 215 0.11 8.14 12.90
N PRO A 216 0.65 7.81 14.10
CA PRO A 216 0.47 6.51 14.72
C PRO A 216 -0.93 6.34 15.32
N SER A 217 -1.53 5.18 15.07
CA SER A 217 -2.83 4.75 15.58
C SER A 217 -2.79 3.27 15.98
N ARG A 218 -3.74 2.85 16.80
CA ARG A 218 -3.92 1.45 17.19
C ARG A 218 -5.23 0.92 16.65
N TYR A 219 -5.23 -0.24 16.00
CA TYR A 219 -6.46 -0.94 15.65
C TYR A 219 -7.21 -1.41 16.90
N LEU A 220 -8.52 -1.23 16.91
CA LEU A 220 -9.40 -1.75 17.98
C LEU A 220 -9.58 -3.26 17.84
N VAL A 221 -9.51 -3.76 16.62
CA VAL A 221 -9.62 -5.17 16.25
C VAL A 221 -8.49 -5.48 15.25
N PRO A 222 -7.76 -6.60 15.42
CA PRO A 222 -6.72 -6.98 14.46
C PRO A 222 -7.27 -7.10 13.03
N PRO A 223 -6.50 -6.72 12.00
CA PRO A 223 -6.94 -6.79 10.60
C PRO A 223 -7.44 -8.15 10.13
N LEU A 224 -6.96 -9.24 10.72
CA LEU A 224 -7.43 -10.61 10.41
C LEU A 224 -8.87 -10.90 10.85
N ASP A 225 -9.42 -10.09 11.74
CA ASP A 225 -10.77 -10.27 12.28
C ASP A 225 -11.79 -9.27 11.74
N PHE A 226 -11.41 -8.41 10.79
CA PHE A 226 -12.28 -7.38 10.20
C PHE A 226 -13.55 -7.91 9.56
N GLU A 227 -13.53 -9.12 9.03
CA GLU A 227 -14.72 -9.76 8.46
C GLU A 227 -15.70 -10.25 9.52
N LYS A 228 -15.25 -10.44 10.76
CA LYS A 228 -16.03 -11.04 11.84
C LYS A 228 -16.68 -10.02 12.77
N GLN A 229 -16.13 -8.81 12.82
CA GLN A 229 -16.63 -7.78 13.75
C GLN A 229 -16.34 -6.36 13.23
N ASN A 230 -17.11 -5.40 13.74
CA ASN A 230 -16.88 -3.99 13.41
C ASN A 230 -15.49 -3.58 13.84
N THR A 231 -14.81 -2.87 12.96
CA THR A 231 -13.45 -2.42 13.16
C THR A 231 -13.36 -0.91 13.25
N GLY A 232 -12.25 -0.44 13.76
CA GLY A 232 -11.85 0.95 13.84
C GLY A 232 -10.42 1.06 14.32
N SER A 233 -9.94 2.28 14.40
CA SER A 233 -8.66 2.62 15.01
C SER A 233 -8.80 3.82 15.95
N VAL A 234 -7.81 3.99 16.79
CA VAL A 234 -7.70 5.14 17.69
C VAL A 234 -6.31 5.72 17.53
N MET A 235 -6.26 7.02 17.21
CA MET A 235 -5.01 7.77 17.19
C MET A 235 -4.36 7.76 18.57
N LEU A 236 -3.05 7.55 18.60
CA LEU A 236 -2.30 7.56 19.85
C LEU A 236 -2.16 8.99 20.39
N ASP A 237 -2.02 9.08 21.71
CA ASP A 237 -1.63 10.32 22.37
C ASP A 237 -0.18 10.68 21.99
N GLU A 238 0.01 11.90 21.50
CA GLU A 238 1.33 12.40 21.07
C GLU A 238 2.38 12.44 22.19
N ASN A 239 1.92 12.49 23.46
CA ASN A 239 2.79 12.41 24.63
C ASN A 239 3.06 10.97 25.09
N GLY A 240 2.46 9.98 24.45
CA GLY A 240 2.57 8.58 24.80
C GLY A 240 3.90 7.94 24.36
N ALA A 241 4.38 6.95 25.12
CA ALA A 241 5.59 6.21 24.79
C ALA A 241 5.44 5.43 23.47
N ASP A 242 4.28 4.84 23.22
CA ASP A 242 3.99 4.09 21.99
C ASP A 242 4.01 5.01 20.73
N TYR A 243 3.47 6.22 20.87
CA TYR A 243 3.54 7.23 19.82
C TYR A 243 4.99 7.58 19.48
N SER A 244 5.78 7.91 20.49
CA SER A 244 7.18 8.32 20.33
C SER A 244 8.02 7.22 19.70
N GLU A 245 7.81 5.97 20.11
CA GLU A 245 8.55 4.82 19.56
C GLU A 245 8.14 4.52 18.10
N LEU A 246 6.85 4.51 17.78
CA LEU A 246 6.37 4.30 16.41
C LEU A 246 6.84 5.43 15.48
N LEU A 247 6.85 6.67 15.96
CA LEU A 247 7.41 7.81 15.23
C LEU A 247 8.90 7.60 14.91
N ARG A 248 9.67 7.15 15.91
CA ARG A 248 11.11 6.86 15.78
C ARG A 248 11.36 5.74 14.75
N LEU A 249 10.65 4.61 14.87
CA LEU A 249 10.77 3.45 13.98
C LEU A 249 10.38 3.80 12.53
N THR A 250 9.31 4.57 12.37
CA THR A 250 8.86 5.04 11.04
C THR A 250 9.89 5.96 10.39
N LYS A 251 10.45 6.92 11.14
CA LYS A 251 11.53 7.78 10.64
C LYS A 251 12.77 6.98 10.26
N GLN A 252 13.13 5.97 11.05
CA GLN A 252 14.26 5.07 10.77
C GLN A 252 14.04 4.29 9.47
N LEU A 253 12.85 3.75 9.26
CA LEU A 253 12.47 3.05 8.02
C LEU A 253 12.56 3.98 6.80
N ILE A 254 11.96 5.16 6.89
CA ILE A 254 11.97 6.15 5.79
C ILE A 254 13.41 6.59 5.47
N ALA A 255 14.23 6.83 6.46
CA ALA A 255 15.62 7.22 6.26
C ALA A 255 16.46 6.15 5.54
N SER A 256 16.08 4.87 5.63
CA SER A 256 16.78 3.78 4.94
C SER A 256 16.53 3.74 3.43
N PHE A 257 15.50 4.45 2.93
CA PHE A 257 15.21 4.51 1.49
C PHE A 257 16.24 5.36 0.70
N ASN A 258 17.22 5.95 1.39
CA ASN A 258 18.27 6.77 0.80
C ASN A 258 17.72 7.90 -0.11
N ASP A 259 18.36 8.16 -1.25
CA ASP A 259 17.95 9.18 -2.22
C ASP A 259 16.86 8.71 -3.20
N GLN A 260 16.21 7.57 -2.94
CA GLN A 260 15.10 7.10 -3.77
C GLN A 260 13.87 8.00 -3.59
N THR A 261 13.08 8.10 -4.64
CA THR A 261 11.80 8.81 -4.54
C THR A 261 10.86 8.06 -3.59
N ILE A 262 10.63 8.64 -2.43
CA ILE A 262 9.81 8.06 -1.37
C ILE A 262 8.33 8.10 -1.78
N PRO A 263 7.52 7.10 -1.41
CA PRO A 263 6.08 7.14 -1.65
C PRO A 263 5.44 8.39 -1.02
N ASN A 264 4.59 9.07 -1.77
CA ASN A 264 3.90 10.29 -1.31
C ASN A 264 3.02 10.03 -0.07
N VAL A 265 2.44 8.85 -0.01
CA VAL A 265 1.65 8.36 1.12
C VAL A 265 2.05 6.93 1.43
N MET A 266 2.06 6.58 2.70
CA MET A 266 2.36 5.22 3.15
C MET A 266 1.39 4.82 4.26
N HIS A 267 1.15 3.52 4.34
CA HIS A 267 0.48 2.86 5.44
C HIS A 267 1.39 1.75 5.94
N ILE A 268 1.80 1.82 7.21
CA ILE A 268 2.78 0.91 7.80
C ILE A 268 2.14 0.23 9.00
N GLU A 269 2.25 -1.08 9.12
CA GLU A 269 1.72 -1.85 10.25
C GLU A 269 2.85 -2.37 11.13
N PHE A 270 2.64 -2.24 12.44
CA PHE A 270 3.49 -2.77 13.50
C PHE A 270 2.67 -3.62 14.45
N TYR A 271 3.30 -4.66 14.97
CA TYR A 271 2.75 -5.46 16.04
C TYR A 271 3.50 -5.12 17.33
N LYS A 272 2.78 -4.98 18.43
CA LYS A 272 3.40 -4.90 19.76
C LYS A 272 3.31 -6.28 20.36
N ASN A 273 4.46 -6.97 20.44
CA ASN A 273 4.54 -8.34 20.91
C ASN A 273 4.36 -8.44 22.45
N GLU A 274 4.38 -9.65 22.99
CA GLU A 274 4.18 -9.92 24.42
C GLU A 274 5.28 -9.33 25.31
N THR A 275 6.48 -9.09 24.78
CA THR A 275 7.57 -8.41 25.52
C THR A 275 7.43 -6.89 25.50
N GLY A 276 6.43 -6.36 24.80
CA GLY A 276 6.19 -4.93 24.65
C GLY A 276 7.01 -4.26 23.54
N ASP A 277 7.75 -5.03 22.76
CA ASP A 277 8.50 -4.53 21.61
C ASP A 277 7.60 -4.34 20.38
N PHE A 278 7.85 -3.28 19.63
CA PHE A 278 7.29 -3.14 18.31
C PHE A 278 8.10 -3.94 17.29
N VAL A 279 7.40 -4.77 16.52
CA VAL A 279 7.95 -5.51 15.38
C VAL A 279 7.24 -5.09 14.10
N PHE A 280 8.00 -4.88 13.04
CA PHE A 280 7.45 -4.48 11.75
C PHE A 280 6.61 -5.61 11.15
N GLY A 281 5.41 -5.28 10.71
CA GLY A 281 4.47 -6.16 10.04
C GLY A 281 4.54 -6.04 8.53
N GLU A 282 3.98 -4.94 8.00
CA GLU A 282 3.99 -4.64 6.57
C GLU A 282 3.94 -3.13 6.29
N MET A 283 4.21 -2.74 5.03
CA MET A 283 4.04 -1.38 4.55
C MET A 283 3.43 -1.37 3.15
N ALA A 284 2.68 -0.33 2.84
CA ALA A 284 2.09 -0.11 1.53
C ALA A 284 2.34 1.32 1.07
N ALA A 285 2.66 1.48 -0.22
CA ALA A 285 2.84 2.79 -0.87
C ALA A 285 1.49 3.37 -1.30
N ARG A 286 0.56 3.43 -0.38
CA ARG A 286 -0.79 3.97 -0.54
C ARG A 286 -1.39 4.33 0.82
N ARG A 287 -2.54 4.99 0.78
CA ARG A 287 -3.33 5.24 1.99
C ARG A 287 -3.81 3.95 2.67
N GLY A 288 -4.03 4.02 3.97
CA GLY A 288 -4.71 2.98 4.73
C GLY A 288 -6.14 2.71 4.25
N GLY A 289 -6.64 1.52 4.55
CA GLY A 289 -8.00 1.08 4.26
C GLY A 289 -9.04 1.62 5.26
N GLY A 290 -10.28 1.13 5.16
CA GLY A 290 -11.33 1.44 6.11
C GLY A 290 -11.59 2.94 6.29
N LEU A 291 -11.72 3.38 7.53
CA LEU A 291 -12.00 4.77 7.92
C LEU A 291 -10.74 5.63 8.19
N ILE A 292 -9.55 5.12 7.94
CA ILE A 292 -8.28 5.84 8.21
C ILE A 292 -8.22 7.18 7.49
N LYS A 293 -8.72 7.24 6.24
CA LYS A 293 -8.83 8.52 5.51
C LYS A 293 -9.66 9.56 6.28
N GLN A 294 -10.79 9.13 6.85
CA GLN A 294 -11.67 10.01 7.61
C GLN A 294 -11.04 10.41 8.95
N GLU A 295 -10.30 9.50 9.58
CA GLU A 295 -9.53 9.77 10.80
C GLU A 295 -8.50 10.89 10.58
N LEU A 296 -7.68 10.79 9.52
CA LEU A 296 -6.70 11.82 9.17
C LEU A 296 -7.36 13.16 8.77
N ALA A 297 -8.47 13.10 8.04
CA ALA A 297 -9.21 14.30 7.68
C ALA A 297 -9.79 15.01 8.90
N ALA A 298 -10.31 14.26 9.86
CA ALA A 298 -10.86 14.83 11.11
C ALA A 298 -9.77 15.43 12.00
N ALA A 299 -8.61 14.74 12.12
CA ALA A 299 -7.54 15.15 13.02
C ALA A 299 -6.65 16.26 12.45
N TYR A 300 -6.36 16.22 11.15
CA TYR A 300 -5.37 17.09 10.52
C TYR A 300 -5.92 17.91 9.34
N GLY A 301 -7.20 17.74 8.99
CA GLY A 301 -7.77 18.39 7.80
C GLY A 301 -7.23 17.85 6.46
N ILE A 302 -6.51 16.71 6.46
CA ILE A 302 -5.81 16.18 5.28
C ILE A 302 -6.63 15.08 4.63
N ASP A 303 -7.06 15.27 3.38
CA ASP A 303 -7.50 14.17 2.51
C ASP A 303 -6.27 13.48 1.90
N GLN A 304 -5.86 12.36 2.50
CA GLN A 304 -4.70 11.58 2.08
C GLN A 304 -4.75 11.15 0.60
N SER A 305 -5.94 10.91 0.05
CA SER A 305 -6.10 10.55 -1.37
C SER A 305 -5.86 11.75 -2.29
N LYS A 306 -6.35 12.94 -1.89
CA LYS A 306 -6.12 14.19 -2.63
C LYS A 306 -4.65 14.60 -2.53
N ALA A 307 -4.06 14.48 -1.35
CA ALA A 307 -2.64 14.75 -1.14
C ALA A 307 -1.77 13.86 -2.06
N ASN A 308 -2.04 12.55 -2.12
CA ASN A 308 -1.34 11.65 -3.05
C ASN A 308 -1.51 12.11 -4.51
N PHE A 309 -2.73 12.43 -4.94
CA PHE A 309 -3.01 12.90 -6.29
C PHE A 309 -2.19 14.14 -6.65
N LEU A 310 -2.16 15.14 -5.76
CA LEU A 310 -1.40 16.37 -5.99
C LEU A 310 0.11 16.11 -6.05
N LEU A 311 0.64 15.32 -5.11
CA LEU A 311 2.07 15.00 -5.04
C LEU A 311 2.54 14.17 -6.24
N GLU A 312 1.72 13.26 -6.74
CA GLU A 312 2.01 12.50 -7.98
C GLU A 312 2.12 13.44 -9.21
N LEU A 313 1.42 14.54 -9.20
CA LEU A 313 1.52 15.58 -10.23
C LEU A 313 2.71 16.53 -10.02
N GLY A 314 3.44 16.39 -8.92
CA GLY A 314 4.50 17.32 -8.52
C GLY A 314 3.98 18.64 -7.92
N LEU A 315 2.71 18.65 -7.49
CA LEU A 315 2.08 19.77 -6.79
C LEU A 315 2.17 19.55 -5.28
N VAL A 316 2.34 20.64 -4.54
CA VAL A 316 2.26 20.62 -3.08
C VAL A 316 0.84 20.99 -2.66
N ASP A 317 0.30 20.33 -1.63
CA ASP A 317 -0.93 20.77 -1.00
C ASP A 317 -0.61 21.98 -0.10
N ALA A 318 -0.86 23.18 -0.64
CA ALA A 318 -0.55 24.44 0.05
C ALA A 318 -1.43 24.66 1.30
N ASP A 319 -2.57 23.95 1.37
CA ASP A 319 -3.55 24.09 2.45
C ASP A 319 -3.37 23.02 3.55
N ALA A 320 -2.41 22.09 3.37
CA ALA A 320 -2.18 21.03 4.33
C ALA A 320 -1.66 21.59 5.67
N ASN A 321 -2.43 21.40 6.72
CA ASN A 321 -2.05 21.75 8.09
C ASN A 321 -1.50 20.50 8.80
N ILE A 322 -0.29 20.61 9.38
CA ILE A 322 0.40 19.50 10.04
C ILE A 322 0.07 19.44 11.54
N THR A 323 -0.65 20.42 12.08
CA THR A 323 -1.04 20.42 13.48
C THR A 323 -2.35 19.69 13.69
N ARG A 324 -2.34 18.75 14.66
CA ARG A 324 -3.53 18.00 15.05
C ARG A 324 -4.57 18.96 15.66
N SER A 325 -5.81 18.82 15.22
CA SER A 325 -6.95 19.47 15.85
C SER A 325 -7.11 18.93 17.27
N SER A 326 -7.28 19.82 18.25
CA SER A 326 -7.48 19.49 19.66
C SER A 326 -8.85 18.84 19.91
#